data_fa21a9a8de2f35b74d1604f1c1423b45
#
_entry.id   fa21a9a8de2f35b74d1604f1c1423b45
#
_cell.length_a   1.000
_cell.length_b   1.000
_cell.length_c   1.000
_cell.angle_alpha   90.00
_cell.angle_beta   90.00
_cell.angle_gamma   90.00
#
_symmetry.space_group_name_H-M   'P 1'
#
loop_
_entity.id
_entity.type
_entity.pdbx_description
1 polymer ?
#
loop_
_entity_poly.entity_id
_entity_poly.type
_entity_poly.pdbx_seq_one_letter_code
_entity_poly.pdbx_strand_id
1 'polypeptide(L)'
;SLFLTFTEDKVLEKTKYGEVLANNGVNSNIYINGVRVAEELNFLFSYNITSLNSQIKKALNRERTNVGRTAYTGRIKDILKDCCSDIVIKKLVEDLQEFGSGNKHDELSWNDIAMYASRKMSEINTATTYVTTDNLKNNPSLIDDMRRNGYNPVVVPDNLINKMEDYNTGAEEGKTLVTANQYIKEEQNRFTPQIVEIDSLSVAERRVYDITDKILELIGGKPRNVKCIQIVEKIYESEIFNETVGLWEPKENRILIKRNQLNELNSYAGTLLHECAHAISGASDVSRDFETELTNVIGCIANKLIDNKM
;
A
#
# COMPACT_ATOMS: atom_id res chain seq x y z
N SER A 1 34.67 27.32 1.92
CA SER A 1 36.06 26.99 1.52
C SER A 1 36.05 26.03 0.31
N LEU A 2 37.11 26.08 -0.51
CA LEU A 2 37.29 25.12 -1.64
C LEU A 2 37.78 23.76 -1.13
N PHE A 3 38.39 23.71 0.02
CA PHE A 3 38.96 22.49 0.61
C PHE A 3 38.22 22.09 1.88
N LEU A 4 37.88 20.82 2.01
CA LEU A 4 37.17 20.25 3.17
C LEU A 4 37.93 20.47 4.48
N THR A 5 39.26 20.41 4.46
CA THR A 5 40.10 20.63 5.65
C THR A 5 39.98 22.02 6.26
N PHE A 6 39.41 22.98 5.53
CA PHE A 6 39.18 24.34 5.99
C PHE A 6 37.69 24.65 6.19
N THR A 7 36.84 23.63 6.28
CA THR A 7 35.42 23.76 6.57
C THR A 7 35.13 23.18 7.96
N GLU A 8 34.00 23.59 8.54
CA GLU A 8 33.48 23.02 9.78
C GLU A 8 32.57 21.81 9.53
N ASP A 9 32.60 21.27 8.32
CA ASP A 9 31.76 20.13 7.92
C ASP A 9 32.17 18.87 8.71
N LYS A 10 31.31 18.48 9.66
CA LYS A 10 31.55 17.32 10.51
C LYS A 10 31.31 16.04 9.75
N VAL A 11 32.26 15.11 9.77
CA VAL A 11 32.08 13.76 9.26
C VAL A 11 31.09 13.00 10.15
N LEU A 12 29.97 12.55 9.56
CA LEU A 12 28.97 11.72 10.22
C LEU A 12 29.31 10.24 10.11
N GLU A 13 29.79 9.83 8.91
CA GLU A 13 30.17 8.45 8.65
C GLU A 13 31.19 8.34 7.52
N LYS A 14 32.07 7.34 7.62
CA LYS A 14 33.05 6.96 6.60
C LYS A 14 32.66 5.60 6.02
N THR A 15 32.62 5.53 4.70
CA THR A 15 32.34 4.31 3.95
C THR A 15 33.51 4.00 3.01
N LYS A 16 33.50 2.83 2.40
CA LYS A 16 34.53 2.46 1.39
C LYS A 16 34.47 3.31 0.12
N TYR A 17 33.40 4.06 -0.09
CA TYR A 17 33.21 4.91 -1.28
C TYR A 17 33.46 6.39 -1.00
N GLY A 18 33.36 6.82 0.26
CA GLY A 18 33.51 8.19 0.67
C GLY A 18 32.95 8.45 2.05
N GLU A 19 32.71 9.72 2.34
CA GLU A 19 32.27 10.19 3.66
C GLU A 19 30.94 10.93 3.53
N VAL A 20 30.04 10.73 4.48
CA VAL A 20 28.83 11.53 4.70
C VAL A 20 29.18 12.63 5.68
N LEU A 21 28.90 13.86 5.34
CA LEU A 21 29.19 15.05 6.14
C LEU A 21 27.89 15.71 6.59
N ALA A 22 27.88 16.33 7.76
CA ALA A 22 26.76 17.15 8.20
C ALA A 22 26.58 18.34 7.25
N ASN A 23 25.33 18.59 6.84
CA ASN A 23 24.97 19.83 6.18
C ASN A 23 24.64 20.87 7.24
N ASN A 24 25.50 21.87 7.41
CA ASN A 24 25.33 22.95 8.39
C ASN A 24 24.91 24.28 7.73
N GLY A 25 24.64 24.27 6.42
CA GLY A 25 24.32 25.45 5.61
C GLY A 25 23.02 25.34 4.86
N VAL A 26 22.74 26.35 4.04
CA VAL A 26 21.61 26.36 3.11
C VAL A 26 21.83 25.37 1.96
N ASN A 27 23.10 25.21 1.53
CA ASN A 27 23.51 24.34 0.43
C ASN A 27 24.43 23.24 0.94
N SER A 28 24.26 22.06 0.37
CA SER A 28 25.16 20.92 0.59
C SER A 28 26.35 20.99 -0.35
N ASN A 29 27.52 20.61 0.14
CA ASN A 29 28.76 20.61 -0.61
C ASN A 29 29.13 19.20 -1.08
N ILE A 30 29.57 19.07 -2.33
CA ILE A 30 30.12 17.86 -2.87
C ILE A 30 31.61 18.01 -3.04
N TYR A 31 32.37 17.18 -2.33
CA TYR A 31 33.82 17.14 -2.41
C TYR A 31 34.26 15.86 -3.12
N ILE A 32 35.36 15.95 -3.84
CA ILE A 32 36.11 14.80 -4.39
C ILE A 32 37.53 14.85 -3.85
N ASN A 33 37.93 13.86 -3.09
CA ASN A 33 39.22 13.83 -2.37
C ASN A 33 39.49 15.13 -1.62
N GLY A 34 38.48 15.65 -0.94
CA GLY A 34 38.57 16.88 -0.13
C GLY A 34 38.51 18.19 -0.88
N VAL A 35 38.37 18.20 -2.21
CA VAL A 35 38.24 19.40 -3.05
C VAL A 35 36.77 19.56 -3.44
N ARG A 36 36.17 20.72 -3.16
CA ARG A 36 34.79 21.03 -3.53
C ARG A 36 34.64 21.14 -5.05
N VAL A 37 33.69 20.37 -5.59
CA VAL A 37 33.43 20.29 -7.03
C VAL A 37 32.03 20.73 -7.42
N ALA A 38 31.09 20.75 -6.46
CA ALA A 38 29.73 21.18 -6.70
C ALA A 38 29.06 21.62 -5.37
N GLU A 39 27.95 22.35 -5.51
CA GLU A 39 26.98 22.66 -4.46
C GLU A 39 25.61 22.18 -4.90
N GLU A 40 24.84 21.62 -3.94
CA GLU A 40 23.48 21.15 -4.13
C GLU A 40 22.53 21.90 -3.20
N LEU A 41 21.43 22.40 -3.74
CA LEU A 41 20.48 23.24 -2.99
C LEU A 41 19.59 22.46 -2.05
N ASN A 42 19.35 21.19 -2.36
CA ASN A 42 18.33 20.37 -1.68
C ASN A 42 18.82 18.96 -1.34
N PHE A 43 20.10 18.84 -0.96
CA PHE A 43 20.61 17.59 -0.40
C PHE A 43 20.57 17.61 1.12
N LEU A 44 20.23 16.47 1.72
CA LEU A 44 20.19 16.27 3.16
C LEU A 44 21.58 16.32 3.79
N PHE A 45 22.59 15.83 3.05
CA PHE A 45 23.97 15.75 3.49
C PHE A 45 24.93 16.40 2.50
N SER A 46 26.10 16.81 3.01
CA SER A 46 27.27 17.03 2.18
C SER A 46 28.06 15.72 2.03
N TYR A 47 28.84 15.60 0.97
CA TYR A 47 29.56 14.35 0.65
C TYR A 47 31.01 14.60 0.28
N ASN A 48 31.92 13.73 0.72
CA ASN A 48 33.28 13.66 0.23
C ASN A 48 33.52 12.30 -0.43
N ILE A 49 33.61 12.28 -1.75
CA ILE A 49 33.82 11.07 -2.54
C ILE A 49 35.30 10.76 -2.60
N THR A 50 35.73 9.63 -2.04
CA THR A 50 37.14 9.22 -2.01
C THR A 50 37.44 8.08 -2.99
N SER A 51 36.40 7.34 -3.43
CA SER A 51 36.53 6.25 -4.40
C SER A 51 35.93 6.64 -5.74
N LEU A 52 36.79 6.96 -6.72
CA LEU A 52 36.36 7.47 -8.04
C LEU A 52 35.97 6.36 -8.99
N ASN A 53 34.80 6.48 -9.59
CA ASN A 53 34.38 5.65 -10.72
C ASN A 53 34.79 6.28 -12.09
N SER A 54 34.53 5.55 -13.19
CA SER A 54 34.89 6.01 -14.53
C SER A 54 34.15 7.30 -14.95
N GLN A 55 32.92 7.49 -14.50
CA GLN A 55 32.13 8.69 -14.80
C GLN A 55 32.73 9.93 -14.15
N ILE A 56 33.07 9.85 -12.87
CA ILE A 56 33.71 10.94 -12.13
C ILE A 56 35.07 11.26 -12.73
N LYS A 57 35.92 10.24 -13.05
CA LYS A 57 37.21 10.44 -13.69
C LYS A 57 37.10 11.18 -15.04
N LYS A 58 36.12 10.80 -15.86
CA LYS A 58 35.85 11.47 -17.13
C LYS A 58 35.41 12.93 -16.92
N ALA A 59 34.54 13.20 -15.94
CA ALA A 59 34.08 14.54 -15.67
C ALA A 59 35.21 15.45 -15.16
N LEU A 60 36.04 14.96 -14.24
CA LEU A 60 37.23 15.70 -13.73
C LEU A 60 38.27 16.03 -14.81
N ASN A 61 38.41 15.18 -15.81
CA ASN A 61 39.30 15.44 -16.93
C ASN A 61 38.80 16.58 -17.82
N ARG A 62 37.50 16.86 -17.85
CA ARG A 62 36.87 17.93 -18.63
C ARG A 62 36.76 19.23 -17.88
N GLU A 63 36.34 19.16 -16.62
CA GLU A 63 36.01 20.29 -15.76
C GLU A 63 36.52 20.04 -14.34
N ARG A 64 37.61 20.70 -13.95
CA ARG A 64 38.27 20.44 -12.67
C ARG A 64 37.49 20.94 -11.43
N THR A 65 36.56 21.87 -11.60
CA THR A 65 35.92 22.60 -10.51
C THR A 65 34.38 22.69 -10.58
N ASN A 66 33.78 22.16 -11.66
CA ASN A 66 32.30 22.16 -11.80
C ASN A 66 31.85 20.83 -12.42
N VAL A 67 31.80 19.81 -11.59
CA VAL A 67 31.39 18.47 -11.99
C VAL A 67 29.86 18.36 -11.98
N GLY A 68 29.28 18.02 -13.12
CA GLY A 68 27.83 17.87 -13.25
C GLY A 68 27.26 16.77 -12.35
N ARG A 69 26.06 16.98 -11.81
CA ARG A 69 25.36 16.12 -10.84
C ARG A 69 25.29 14.64 -11.27
N THR A 70 25.04 14.38 -12.54
CA THR A 70 24.95 13.00 -13.07
C THR A 70 26.23 12.19 -12.91
N ALA A 71 27.39 12.85 -12.82
CA ALA A 71 28.68 12.17 -12.69
C ALA A 71 28.89 11.56 -11.29
N TYR A 72 28.39 12.20 -10.24
CA TYR A 72 28.60 11.76 -8.86
C TYR A 72 27.37 11.13 -8.18
N THR A 73 26.15 11.30 -8.71
CA THR A 73 24.92 10.76 -8.11
C THR A 73 25.04 9.27 -7.81
N GLY A 74 25.54 8.47 -8.75
CA GLY A 74 25.70 7.02 -8.53
C GLY A 74 26.62 6.70 -7.36
N ARG A 75 27.70 7.47 -7.19
CA ARG A 75 28.64 7.27 -6.10
C ARG A 75 28.08 7.74 -4.74
N ILE A 76 27.28 8.80 -4.73
CA ILE A 76 26.57 9.21 -3.51
C ILE A 76 25.58 8.14 -3.06
N LYS A 77 24.85 7.54 -4.00
CA LYS A 77 23.98 6.39 -3.71
C LYS A 77 24.74 5.19 -3.12
N ASP A 78 25.94 4.90 -3.67
CA ASP A 78 26.80 3.83 -3.13
C ASP A 78 27.24 4.14 -1.69
N ILE A 79 27.59 5.40 -1.40
CA ILE A 79 27.94 5.87 -0.05
C ILE A 79 26.75 5.65 0.89
N LEU A 80 25.57 6.14 0.55
CA LEU A 80 24.38 6.05 1.42
C LEU A 80 23.96 4.61 1.69
N LYS A 81 24.04 3.72 0.71
CA LYS A 81 23.71 2.29 0.90
C LYS A 81 24.75 1.53 1.72
N ASP A 82 25.98 2.01 1.78
CA ASP A 82 27.06 1.42 2.60
C ASP A 82 27.06 1.98 4.03
N CYS A 83 26.22 2.99 4.32
CA CYS A 83 26.10 3.58 5.64
C CYS A 83 25.42 2.61 6.63
N CYS A 84 25.96 2.57 7.85
CA CYS A 84 25.41 1.80 8.96
C CYS A 84 25.25 2.63 10.24
N SER A 85 25.68 3.89 10.22
CA SER A 85 25.60 4.81 11.37
C SER A 85 24.15 5.19 11.68
N ASP A 86 23.77 5.05 12.94
CA ASP A 86 22.43 5.44 13.43
C ASP A 86 22.10 6.91 13.10
N ILE A 87 23.12 7.79 13.10
CA ILE A 87 22.91 9.22 12.82
C ILE A 87 22.48 9.45 11.38
N VAL A 88 23.13 8.80 10.41
CA VAL A 88 22.80 8.93 8.98
C VAL A 88 21.45 8.28 8.69
N ILE A 89 21.25 7.06 9.21
CA ILE A 89 19.99 6.31 9.04
C ILE A 89 18.82 7.10 9.62
N LYS A 90 18.96 7.61 10.86
CA LYS A 90 17.92 8.37 11.54
C LYS A 90 17.50 9.60 10.73
N LYS A 91 18.48 10.37 10.19
CA LYS A 91 18.18 11.53 9.35
C LYS A 91 17.46 11.18 8.05
N LEU A 92 17.84 10.06 7.39
CA LEU A 92 17.13 9.58 6.20
C LEU A 92 15.69 9.14 6.52
N VAL A 93 15.49 8.51 7.67
CA VAL A 93 14.16 8.08 8.14
C VAL A 93 13.29 9.29 8.52
N GLU A 94 13.85 10.28 9.21
CA GLU A 94 13.17 11.55 9.53
C GLU A 94 12.74 12.27 8.25
N ASP A 95 13.61 12.37 7.25
CA ASP A 95 13.29 12.99 5.95
C ASP A 95 12.19 12.20 5.19
N LEU A 96 12.18 10.87 5.29
CA LEU A 96 11.11 10.05 4.72
C LEU A 96 9.76 10.30 5.40
N GLN A 97 9.73 10.51 6.71
CA GLN A 97 8.52 10.84 7.47
C GLN A 97 7.95 12.21 7.07
N GLU A 98 8.83 13.16 6.76
CA GLU A 98 8.45 14.51 6.31
C GLU A 98 7.93 14.56 4.86
N PHE A 99 8.03 13.46 4.11
CA PHE A 99 7.56 13.40 2.72
C PHE A 99 6.09 13.84 2.57
N GLY A 100 5.22 13.38 3.48
CA GLY A 100 3.79 13.73 3.49
C GLY A 100 3.51 15.22 3.70
N SER A 101 4.44 15.96 4.31
CA SER A 101 4.39 17.41 4.53
C SER A 101 4.90 18.21 3.33
N GLY A 102 5.40 17.55 2.29
CA GLY A 102 6.00 18.18 1.12
C GLY A 102 7.47 18.57 1.28
N ASN A 103 8.05 18.37 2.45
CA ASN A 103 9.46 18.62 2.74
C ASN A 103 10.24 17.34 2.53
N LYS A 104 11.00 17.28 1.47
CA LYS A 104 11.91 16.15 1.20
C LYS A 104 13.19 16.63 0.55
N HIS A 105 14.27 15.96 0.85
CA HIS A 105 15.53 16.16 0.15
C HIS A 105 15.65 15.27 -1.10
N ASP A 106 16.54 15.64 -1.97
CA ASP A 106 16.67 15.00 -3.29
C ASP A 106 17.15 13.54 -3.21
N GLU A 107 17.84 13.16 -2.13
CA GLU A 107 18.28 11.79 -1.89
C GLU A 107 17.08 10.82 -1.84
N LEU A 108 15.97 11.22 -1.25
CA LEU A 108 14.74 10.40 -1.21
C LEU A 108 13.92 10.43 -2.50
N SER A 109 14.29 11.26 -3.48
CA SER A 109 13.76 11.16 -4.83
C SER A 109 14.36 9.97 -5.60
N TRP A 110 15.46 9.42 -5.11
CA TRP A 110 16.07 8.20 -5.66
C TRP A 110 15.41 6.97 -5.04
N ASN A 111 14.64 6.25 -5.83
CA ASN A 111 13.86 5.10 -5.36
C ASN A 111 14.68 4.06 -4.58
N ASP A 112 15.94 3.85 -4.94
CA ASP A 112 16.83 2.89 -4.27
C ASP A 112 17.26 3.36 -2.87
N ILE A 113 17.39 4.68 -2.67
CA ILE A 113 17.67 5.27 -1.35
C ILE A 113 16.39 5.34 -0.51
N ALA A 114 15.26 5.71 -1.11
CA ALA A 114 13.97 5.68 -0.42
C ALA A 114 13.61 4.27 0.05
N MET A 115 13.83 3.23 -0.77
CA MET A 115 13.68 1.82 -0.37
C MET A 115 14.63 1.43 0.76
N TYR A 116 15.89 1.88 0.70
CA TYR A 116 16.84 1.65 1.77
C TYR A 116 16.38 2.29 3.09
N ALA A 117 15.97 3.57 3.07
CA ALA A 117 15.43 4.28 4.22
C ALA A 117 14.18 3.60 4.80
N SER A 118 13.24 3.17 3.94
CA SER A 118 12.04 2.46 4.34
C SER A 118 12.34 1.15 5.07
N ARG A 119 13.27 0.35 4.53
CA ARG A 119 13.69 -0.89 5.19
C ARG A 119 14.29 -0.62 6.57
N LYS A 120 15.16 0.37 6.67
CA LYS A 120 15.76 0.77 7.96
C LYS A 120 14.73 1.29 8.95
N MET A 121 13.74 2.03 8.46
CA MET A 121 12.64 2.50 9.27
C MET A 121 11.82 1.33 9.86
N SER A 122 11.48 0.33 9.04
CA SER A 122 10.75 -0.87 9.49
C SER A 122 11.58 -1.75 10.44
N GLU A 123 12.92 -1.78 10.29
CA GLU A 123 13.82 -2.44 11.24
C GLU A 123 13.80 -1.73 12.62
N ILE A 124 13.71 -0.40 12.65
CA ILE A 124 13.66 0.41 13.88
C ILE A 124 12.26 0.36 14.51
N ASN A 125 11.22 0.44 13.69
CA ASN A 125 9.83 0.44 14.12
C ASN A 125 9.01 -0.54 13.27
N THR A 126 8.79 -1.73 13.80
CA THR A 126 8.03 -2.81 13.13
C THR A 126 6.56 -2.48 12.93
N ALA A 127 6.03 -1.48 13.63
CA ALA A 127 4.66 -1.00 13.46
C ALA A 127 4.50 -0.01 12.29
N THR A 128 5.58 0.27 11.53
CA THR A 128 5.51 1.19 10.38
C THR A 128 4.69 0.58 9.25
N THR A 129 3.73 1.35 8.72
CA THR A 129 2.91 0.99 7.56
C THR A 129 3.05 2.08 6.51
N TYR A 130 3.27 1.70 5.25
CA TYR A 130 3.47 2.63 4.16
C TYR A 130 2.16 2.85 3.39
N VAL A 131 1.79 4.13 3.23
CA VAL A 131 0.56 4.56 2.61
C VAL A 131 0.84 5.61 1.53
N THR A 132 -0.08 5.77 0.57
CA THR A 132 0.01 6.82 -0.43
C THR A 132 -0.68 8.10 0.03
N THR A 133 -0.43 9.20 -0.66
CA THR A 133 -1.20 10.43 -0.46
C THR A 133 -2.69 10.22 -0.80
N ASP A 134 -2.97 9.33 -1.74
CA ASP A 134 -4.34 8.96 -2.12
C ASP A 134 -5.05 8.21 -0.98
N ASN A 135 -4.38 7.24 -0.35
CA ASN A 135 -4.90 6.57 0.86
C ASN A 135 -5.26 7.58 1.95
N LEU A 136 -4.40 8.56 2.20
CA LEU A 136 -4.63 9.57 3.23
C LEU A 136 -5.85 10.46 2.93
N LYS A 137 -6.07 10.82 1.66
CA LYS A 137 -7.15 11.72 1.24
C LYS A 137 -8.47 11.02 1.05
N ASN A 138 -8.46 9.87 0.39
CA ASN A 138 -9.66 9.19 -0.09
C ASN A 138 -10.12 8.06 0.83
N ASN A 139 -9.27 7.60 1.75
CA ASN A 139 -9.61 6.54 2.70
C ASN A 139 -9.14 6.86 4.13
N PRO A 140 -9.65 7.93 4.76
CA PRO A 140 -9.24 8.33 6.11
C PRO A 140 -9.60 7.25 7.16
N SER A 141 -10.68 6.49 6.97
CA SER A 141 -11.07 5.40 7.87
C SER A 141 -10.02 4.30 7.94
N LEU A 142 -9.34 3.99 6.84
CA LEU A 142 -8.23 3.05 6.80
C LEU A 142 -7.04 3.54 7.65
N ILE A 143 -6.72 4.82 7.56
CA ILE A 143 -5.64 5.43 8.34
C ILE A 143 -5.95 5.40 9.84
N ASP A 144 -7.19 5.71 10.20
CA ASP A 144 -7.63 5.70 11.60
C ASP A 144 -7.67 4.28 12.16
N ASP A 145 -8.05 3.30 11.36
CA ASP A 145 -8.02 1.89 11.73
C ASP A 145 -6.60 1.39 11.96
N MET A 146 -5.67 1.69 11.06
CA MET A 146 -4.24 1.39 11.24
C MET A 146 -3.71 1.95 12.56
N ARG A 147 -4.02 3.22 12.87
CA ARG A 147 -3.59 3.87 14.11
C ARG A 147 -4.19 3.21 15.35
N ARG A 148 -5.48 2.85 15.31
CA ARG A 148 -6.15 2.13 16.42
C ARG A 148 -5.52 0.76 16.67
N ASN A 149 -5.09 0.09 15.60
CA ASN A 149 -4.41 -1.20 15.69
C ASN A 149 -2.89 -1.08 15.99
N GLY A 150 -2.43 0.13 16.35
CA GLY A 150 -1.06 0.38 16.80
C GLY A 150 -0.03 0.56 15.68
N TYR A 151 -0.47 0.65 14.42
CA TYR A 151 0.42 0.95 13.30
C TYR A 151 0.70 2.44 13.18
N ASN A 152 1.86 2.75 12.61
CA ASN A 152 2.30 4.12 12.31
C ASN A 152 2.32 4.34 10.79
N PRO A 153 1.26 4.92 10.20
CA PRO A 153 1.21 5.16 8.76
C PRO A 153 2.14 6.28 8.35
N VAL A 154 3.02 5.99 7.38
CA VAL A 154 4.00 6.90 6.78
C VAL A 154 3.67 7.08 5.30
N VAL A 155 3.49 8.34 4.89
CA VAL A 155 3.14 8.67 3.51
C VAL A 155 4.39 8.61 2.63
N VAL A 156 4.29 7.86 1.54
CA VAL A 156 5.37 7.71 0.54
C VAL A 156 4.81 7.85 -0.88
N PRO A 157 5.68 8.11 -1.89
CA PRO A 157 5.23 8.14 -3.29
C PRO A 157 4.64 6.80 -3.76
N ASP A 158 3.64 6.86 -4.65
CA ASP A 158 2.96 5.67 -5.20
C ASP A 158 3.94 4.70 -5.89
N ASN A 159 4.92 5.24 -6.64
CA ASN A 159 5.93 4.43 -7.29
C ASN A 159 6.85 3.68 -6.30
N LEU A 160 6.94 4.15 -5.06
CA LEU A 160 7.69 3.47 -4.01
C LEU A 160 6.87 2.31 -3.42
N ILE A 161 5.56 2.47 -3.26
CA ILE A 161 4.65 1.38 -2.82
C ILE A 161 4.76 0.18 -3.76
N ASN A 162 4.68 0.38 -5.08
CA ASN A 162 4.81 -0.71 -6.05
C ASN A 162 6.13 -1.47 -5.89
N LYS A 163 7.24 -0.76 -5.62
CA LYS A 163 8.55 -1.40 -5.36
C LYS A 163 8.62 -2.14 -4.03
N MET A 164 7.90 -1.67 -3.01
CA MET A 164 7.78 -2.39 -1.75
C MET A 164 7.00 -3.70 -1.93
N GLU A 165 5.95 -3.68 -2.73
CA GLU A 165 5.17 -4.87 -3.07
C GLU A 165 6.00 -5.89 -3.88
N ASP A 166 6.76 -5.42 -4.89
CA ASP A 166 7.71 -6.25 -5.63
C ASP A 166 8.79 -6.86 -4.70
N TYR A 167 9.32 -6.06 -3.78
CA TYR A 167 10.29 -6.54 -2.79
C TYR A 167 9.68 -7.61 -1.88
N ASN A 168 8.44 -7.41 -1.40
CA ASN A 168 7.75 -8.33 -0.52
C ASN A 168 7.51 -9.70 -1.17
N THR A 169 7.35 -9.78 -2.50
CA THR A 169 7.16 -11.07 -3.20
C THR A 169 8.36 -12.01 -3.10
N GLY A 170 9.57 -11.46 -2.88
CA GLY A 170 10.81 -12.24 -2.71
C GLY A 170 11.43 -12.17 -1.31
N ALA A 171 10.80 -11.46 -0.38
CA ALA A 171 11.34 -11.27 0.97
C ALA A 171 11.10 -12.50 1.87
N GLU A 172 12.04 -12.74 2.77
CA GLU A 172 11.86 -13.72 3.85
C GLU A 172 10.75 -13.27 4.81
N GLU A 173 10.08 -14.23 5.41
CA GLU A 173 9.05 -13.98 6.44
C GLU A 173 9.63 -13.11 7.57
N GLY A 174 8.91 -12.04 7.93
CA GLY A 174 9.36 -11.05 8.94
C GLY A 174 10.23 -9.91 8.42
N LYS A 175 10.59 -9.89 7.12
CA LYS A 175 11.32 -8.78 6.49
C LYS A 175 10.47 -7.99 5.50
N THR A 176 9.18 -8.21 5.49
CA THR A 176 8.23 -7.52 4.60
C THR A 176 8.00 -6.09 5.06
N LEU A 177 7.79 -5.20 4.08
CA LEU A 177 7.39 -3.80 4.30
C LEU A 177 5.86 -3.73 4.25
N VAL A 178 5.22 -3.46 5.38
CA VAL A 178 3.76 -3.44 5.46
C VAL A 178 3.22 -2.23 4.69
N THR A 179 2.59 -2.47 3.55
CA THR A 179 1.87 -1.45 2.76
C THR A 179 0.39 -1.41 3.16
N ALA A 180 -0.33 -0.36 2.75
CA ALA A 180 -1.77 -0.28 2.93
C ALA A 180 -2.49 -1.51 2.37
N ASN A 181 -2.11 -1.97 1.18
CA ASN A 181 -2.70 -3.15 0.55
C ASN A 181 -2.43 -4.43 1.35
N GLN A 182 -1.24 -4.56 1.91
CA GLN A 182 -0.89 -5.70 2.75
C GLN A 182 -1.67 -5.69 4.07
N TYR A 183 -1.79 -4.52 4.70
CA TYR A 183 -2.63 -4.36 5.89
C TYR A 183 -4.08 -4.77 5.63
N ILE A 184 -4.68 -4.27 4.55
CA ILE A 184 -6.05 -4.65 4.14
C ILE A 184 -6.17 -6.16 3.97
N LYS A 185 -5.20 -6.80 3.31
CA LYS A 185 -5.16 -8.25 3.11
C LYS A 185 -5.08 -9.03 4.44
N GLU A 186 -4.26 -8.55 5.37
CA GLU A 186 -4.12 -9.16 6.70
C GLU A 186 -5.40 -9.03 7.50
N GLU A 187 -6.06 -7.86 7.48
CA GLU A 187 -7.35 -7.66 8.13
C GLU A 187 -8.47 -8.51 7.48
N GLN A 188 -8.46 -8.67 6.16
CA GLN A 188 -9.36 -9.60 5.47
C GLN A 188 -9.14 -11.06 5.89
N ASN A 189 -7.89 -11.45 6.16
CA ASN A 189 -7.56 -12.80 6.62
C ASN A 189 -7.94 -13.04 8.10
N ARG A 190 -8.12 -12.00 8.91
CA ARG A 190 -8.65 -12.06 10.30
C ARG A 190 -10.18 -12.14 10.32
N PHE A 191 -10.77 -12.66 9.28
CA PHE A 191 -12.17 -12.80 9.04
C PHE A 191 -12.80 -13.80 10.02
N THR A 192 -13.77 -13.34 10.80
CA THR A 192 -14.59 -14.20 11.69
C THR A 192 -16.03 -13.74 11.59
N PRO A 193 -16.84 -14.25 10.65
CA PRO A 193 -18.22 -13.83 10.49
C PRO A 193 -19.06 -14.21 11.71
N GLN A 194 -19.82 -13.25 12.21
CA GLN A 194 -20.79 -13.50 13.26
C GLN A 194 -22.09 -14.00 12.64
N ILE A 195 -22.25 -15.32 12.57
CA ILE A 195 -23.42 -15.97 11.96
C ILE A 195 -24.65 -15.73 12.85
N VAL A 196 -25.75 -15.37 12.21
CA VAL A 196 -27.07 -15.22 12.82
C VAL A 196 -27.87 -16.50 12.61
N GLU A 197 -28.33 -17.10 13.71
CA GLU A 197 -29.25 -18.23 13.63
C GLU A 197 -30.58 -17.80 13.01
N ILE A 198 -31.05 -18.53 12.01
CA ILE A 198 -32.25 -18.18 11.25
C ILE A 198 -33.48 -18.07 12.16
N ASP A 199 -33.53 -18.86 13.22
CA ASP A 199 -34.63 -18.83 14.21
C ASP A 199 -34.61 -17.59 15.10
N SER A 200 -33.53 -16.85 15.12
CA SER A 200 -33.39 -15.56 15.83
C SER A 200 -33.85 -14.36 15.02
N LEU A 201 -34.17 -14.55 13.73
CA LEU A 201 -34.69 -13.49 12.87
C LEU A 201 -36.09 -13.04 13.32
N SER A 202 -36.35 -11.73 13.25
CA SER A 202 -37.70 -11.22 13.45
C SER A 202 -38.66 -11.72 12.35
N VAL A 203 -39.95 -11.65 12.61
CA VAL A 203 -40.97 -12.06 11.63
C VAL A 203 -40.83 -11.31 10.30
N ALA A 204 -40.42 -10.04 10.33
CA ALA A 204 -40.22 -9.25 9.11
C ALA A 204 -38.98 -9.72 8.33
N GLU A 205 -37.83 -9.90 9.02
CA GLU A 205 -36.60 -10.40 8.43
C GLU A 205 -36.79 -11.82 7.87
N ARG A 206 -37.48 -12.68 8.60
CA ARG A 206 -37.76 -14.05 8.19
C ARG A 206 -38.58 -14.09 6.89
N ARG A 207 -39.57 -13.21 6.72
CA ARG A 207 -40.35 -13.11 5.48
C ARG A 207 -39.49 -12.79 4.26
N VAL A 208 -38.48 -11.94 4.44
CA VAL A 208 -37.53 -11.58 3.37
C VAL A 208 -36.59 -12.77 3.08
N TYR A 209 -36.05 -13.39 4.13
CA TYR A 209 -35.18 -14.54 3.99
C TYR A 209 -35.86 -15.74 3.30
N ASP A 210 -37.12 -16.03 3.64
CA ASP A 210 -37.87 -17.16 3.09
C ASP A 210 -38.18 -17.02 1.58
N ILE A 211 -37.91 -15.84 0.98
CA ILE A 211 -38.03 -15.63 -0.46
C ILE A 211 -36.73 -16.00 -1.21
N THR A 212 -35.65 -16.37 -0.51
CA THR A 212 -34.34 -16.70 -1.08
C THR A 212 -34.44 -17.65 -2.27
N ASP A 213 -35.12 -18.80 -2.11
CA ASP A 213 -35.25 -19.81 -3.18
C ASP A 213 -35.98 -19.25 -4.39
N LYS A 214 -37.02 -18.42 -4.20
CA LYS A 214 -37.73 -17.77 -5.30
C LYS A 214 -36.86 -16.77 -6.08
N ILE A 215 -35.98 -16.02 -5.35
CA ILE A 215 -35.02 -15.14 -6.01
C ILE A 215 -34.03 -15.96 -6.85
N LEU A 216 -33.51 -17.04 -6.28
CA LEU A 216 -32.57 -17.92 -6.98
C LEU A 216 -33.21 -18.61 -8.20
N GLU A 217 -34.48 -18.98 -8.12
CA GLU A 217 -35.21 -19.56 -9.26
C GLU A 217 -35.25 -18.61 -10.46
N LEU A 218 -35.24 -17.26 -10.23
CA LEU A 218 -35.23 -16.29 -11.33
C LEU A 218 -33.94 -16.35 -12.16
N ILE A 219 -32.85 -16.80 -11.59
CA ILE A 219 -31.54 -16.96 -12.26
C ILE A 219 -31.23 -18.41 -12.67
N GLY A 220 -32.21 -19.30 -12.58
CA GLY A 220 -32.05 -20.73 -12.95
C GLY A 220 -31.67 -21.64 -11.79
N GLY A 221 -31.75 -21.16 -10.56
CA GLY A 221 -31.44 -21.88 -9.32
C GLY A 221 -30.18 -21.39 -8.61
N LYS A 222 -29.93 -22.00 -7.47
CA LYS A 222 -28.71 -21.71 -6.69
C LYS A 222 -27.45 -22.11 -7.48
N PRO A 223 -26.42 -21.23 -7.60
CA PRO A 223 -25.17 -21.57 -8.27
C PRO A 223 -24.55 -22.86 -7.71
N ARG A 224 -24.01 -23.72 -8.59
CA ARG A 224 -23.52 -25.06 -8.21
C ARG A 224 -22.42 -25.07 -7.18
N ASN A 225 -21.60 -24.04 -7.15
CA ASN A 225 -20.50 -23.85 -6.20
C ASN A 225 -20.95 -23.24 -4.87
N VAL A 226 -22.18 -22.73 -4.74
CA VAL A 226 -22.72 -22.19 -3.50
C VAL A 226 -23.37 -23.32 -2.69
N LYS A 227 -22.78 -23.66 -1.54
CA LYS A 227 -23.35 -24.64 -0.62
C LYS A 227 -24.49 -24.04 0.22
N CYS A 228 -24.26 -22.89 0.81
CA CYS A 228 -25.22 -22.23 1.70
C CYS A 228 -25.16 -20.71 1.57
N ILE A 229 -26.24 -20.08 2.01
CA ILE A 229 -26.38 -18.63 2.18
C ILE A 229 -26.64 -18.41 3.67
N GLN A 230 -25.80 -17.58 4.29
CA GLN A 230 -25.86 -17.34 5.74
C GLN A 230 -26.03 -15.84 6.02
N ILE A 231 -26.83 -15.56 7.01
CA ILE A 231 -27.00 -14.20 7.54
C ILE A 231 -25.97 -13.96 8.63
N VAL A 232 -25.37 -12.78 8.63
CA VAL A 232 -24.33 -12.40 9.60
C VAL A 232 -24.61 -11.02 10.19
N GLU A 233 -24.26 -10.81 11.45
CA GLU A 233 -24.29 -9.46 12.05
C GLU A 233 -23.11 -8.63 11.53
N LYS A 234 -21.92 -9.25 11.45
CA LYS A 234 -20.72 -8.65 10.89
C LYS A 234 -20.05 -9.62 9.94
N ILE A 235 -19.48 -9.09 8.85
CA ILE A 235 -18.65 -9.84 7.90
C ILE A 235 -17.19 -9.77 8.36
N TYR A 236 -16.70 -8.57 8.69
CA TYR A 236 -15.36 -8.32 9.18
C TYR A 236 -15.41 -7.60 10.53
N GLU A 237 -14.39 -7.77 11.35
CA GLU A 237 -14.26 -7.05 12.62
C GLU A 237 -13.86 -5.58 12.40
N SER A 238 -13.02 -5.32 11.41
CA SER A 238 -12.53 -3.98 11.10
C SER A 238 -13.63 -3.10 10.50
N GLU A 239 -13.71 -1.86 11.00
CA GLU A 239 -14.67 -0.86 10.53
C GLU A 239 -14.42 -0.36 9.10
N ILE A 240 -13.22 -0.59 8.55
CA ILE A 240 -12.90 -0.25 7.15
C ILE A 240 -13.76 -1.03 6.14
N PHE A 241 -14.33 -2.15 6.56
CA PHE A 241 -15.22 -2.99 5.73
C PHE A 241 -16.71 -2.83 6.11
N ASN A 242 -17.09 -1.79 6.84
CA ASN A 242 -18.48 -1.59 7.26
C ASN A 242 -19.46 -1.46 6.10
N GLU A 243 -19.00 -0.97 4.94
CA GLU A 243 -19.80 -0.85 3.72
C GLU A 243 -20.04 -2.20 3.00
N THR A 244 -19.27 -3.23 3.33
CA THR A 244 -19.45 -4.57 2.76
C THR A 244 -20.73 -5.18 3.33
N VAL A 245 -21.75 -5.37 2.50
CA VAL A 245 -23.07 -5.87 2.89
C VAL A 245 -23.30 -7.32 2.49
N GLY A 246 -22.53 -7.84 1.55
CA GLY A 246 -22.48 -9.24 1.09
C GLY A 246 -21.04 -9.71 0.88
N LEU A 247 -20.83 -11.00 0.82
CA LEU A 247 -19.55 -11.62 0.49
C LEU A 247 -19.74 -13.02 -0.06
N TRP A 248 -19.24 -13.31 -1.26
CA TRP A 248 -18.96 -14.65 -1.71
C TRP A 248 -17.63 -15.13 -1.12
N GLU A 249 -17.66 -16.22 -0.35
CA GLU A 249 -16.48 -16.86 0.24
C GLU A 249 -16.15 -18.17 -0.49
N PRO A 250 -15.20 -18.17 -1.46
CA PRO A 250 -14.89 -19.35 -2.26
C PRO A 250 -14.34 -20.53 -1.47
N LYS A 251 -13.60 -20.28 -0.38
CA LYS A 251 -12.99 -21.33 0.46
C LYS A 251 -14.04 -22.23 1.10
N GLU A 252 -15.09 -21.63 1.62
CA GLU A 252 -16.19 -22.33 2.30
C GLU A 252 -17.38 -22.61 1.36
N ASN A 253 -17.36 -22.09 0.14
CA ASN A 253 -18.44 -22.18 -0.84
C ASN A 253 -19.77 -21.63 -0.28
N ARG A 254 -19.71 -20.45 0.37
CA ARG A 254 -20.89 -19.82 0.99
C ARG A 254 -21.01 -18.35 0.61
N ILE A 255 -22.25 -17.87 0.61
CA ILE A 255 -22.57 -16.45 0.51
C ILE A 255 -22.95 -15.95 1.90
N LEU A 256 -22.34 -14.85 2.34
CA LEU A 256 -22.66 -14.17 3.57
C LEU A 256 -23.37 -12.87 3.26
N ILE A 257 -24.47 -12.59 3.95
CA ILE A 257 -25.26 -11.36 3.77
C ILE A 257 -25.50 -10.75 5.15
N LYS A 258 -25.21 -9.44 5.29
CA LYS A 258 -25.49 -8.73 6.55
C LYS A 258 -26.98 -8.72 6.86
N ARG A 259 -27.32 -8.91 8.13
CA ARG A 259 -28.70 -8.93 8.66
C ARG A 259 -29.51 -7.70 8.29
N ASN A 260 -28.87 -6.51 8.25
CA ASN A 260 -29.54 -5.27 7.89
C ASN A 260 -30.09 -5.27 6.44
N GLN A 261 -29.60 -6.15 5.55
CA GLN A 261 -30.13 -6.32 4.20
C GLN A 261 -31.53 -6.95 4.21
N LEU A 262 -31.92 -7.65 5.26
CA LEU A 262 -33.24 -8.21 5.44
C LEU A 262 -34.31 -7.18 5.80
N ASN A 263 -33.95 -5.91 6.01
CA ASN A 263 -34.90 -4.84 6.24
C ASN A 263 -35.81 -4.58 5.02
N GLU A 264 -35.26 -4.79 3.81
CA GLU A 264 -35.97 -4.55 2.56
C GLU A 264 -35.65 -5.67 1.54
N LEU A 265 -36.70 -6.16 0.88
CA LEU A 265 -36.54 -7.20 -0.14
C LEU A 265 -35.59 -6.76 -1.29
N ASN A 266 -35.66 -5.50 -1.68
CA ASN A 266 -34.80 -4.96 -2.76
C ASN A 266 -33.31 -5.02 -2.39
N SER A 267 -32.95 -4.61 -1.17
CA SER A 267 -31.58 -4.65 -0.67
C SER A 267 -31.07 -6.09 -0.56
N TYR A 268 -31.88 -6.98 0.01
CA TYR A 268 -31.53 -8.40 0.16
C TYR A 268 -31.34 -9.09 -1.20
N ALA A 269 -32.33 -8.93 -2.11
CA ALA A 269 -32.26 -9.53 -3.44
C ALA A 269 -31.09 -9.00 -4.26
N GLY A 270 -30.84 -7.69 -4.21
CA GLY A 270 -29.72 -7.08 -4.92
C GLY A 270 -28.38 -7.64 -4.43
N THR A 271 -28.16 -7.68 -3.11
CA THR A 271 -26.94 -8.24 -2.51
C THR A 271 -26.79 -9.73 -2.85
N LEU A 272 -27.85 -10.52 -2.68
CA LEU A 272 -27.81 -11.97 -2.99
C LEU A 272 -27.43 -12.24 -4.44
N LEU A 273 -28.02 -11.53 -5.39
CA LEU A 273 -27.76 -11.71 -6.82
C LEU A 273 -26.37 -11.22 -7.21
N HIS A 274 -25.86 -10.16 -6.56
CA HIS A 274 -24.50 -9.68 -6.74
C HIS A 274 -23.47 -10.74 -6.31
N GLU A 275 -23.66 -11.33 -5.12
CA GLU A 275 -22.79 -12.40 -4.64
C GLU A 275 -22.91 -13.69 -5.47
N CYS A 276 -24.10 -13.97 -6.02
CA CYS A 276 -24.27 -15.06 -6.99
C CYS A 276 -23.46 -14.80 -8.27
N ALA A 277 -23.41 -13.57 -8.77
CA ALA A 277 -22.59 -13.21 -9.93
C ALA A 277 -21.09 -13.42 -9.65
N HIS A 278 -20.59 -13.07 -8.47
CA HIS A 278 -19.24 -13.41 -8.03
C HIS A 278 -19.01 -14.92 -7.98
N ALA A 279 -19.96 -15.66 -7.43
CA ALA A 279 -19.85 -17.11 -7.35
C ALA A 279 -19.80 -17.78 -8.73
N ILE A 280 -20.58 -17.30 -9.71
CA ILE A 280 -20.63 -17.86 -11.06
C ILE A 280 -19.40 -17.46 -11.88
N SER A 281 -19.04 -16.18 -11.88
CA SER A 281 -17.92 -15.67 -12.68
C SER A 281 -16.54 -16.01 -12.11
N GLY A 282 -16.45 -16.19 -10.80
CA GLY A 282 -15.17 -16.30 -10.09
C GLY A 282 -14.32 -15.02 -10.13
N ALA A 283 -14.89 -13.91 -10.58
CA ALA A 283 -14.22 -12.63 -10.80
C ALA A 283 -14.50 -11.63 -9.69
N SER A 284 -13.60 -10.67 -9.52
CA SER A 284 -13.76 -9.53 -8.60
C SER A 284 -14.62 -8.43 -9.22
N ASP A 285 -15.12 -7.51 -8.36
CA ASP A 285 -15.74 -6.27 -8.81
C ASP A 285 -14.91 -5.53 -9.85
N VAL A 286 -15.58 -4.73 -10.68
CA VAL A 286 -14.93 -3.87 -11.71
C VAL A 286 -14.17 -4.70 -12.78
N SER A 287 -14.46 -6.00 -12.90
CA SER A 287 -13.91 -6.82 -13.97
C SER A 287 -14.95 -7.05 -15.07
N ARG A 288 -14.48 -7.20 -16.32
CA ARG A 288 -15.37 -7.46 -17.46
C ARG A 288 -16.16 -8.75 -17.31
N ASP A 289 -15.58 -9.77 -16.71
CA ASP A 289 -16.22 -11.07 -16.51
C ASP A 289 -17.35 -10.97 -15.49
N PHE A 290 -17.13 -10.22 -14.40
CA PHE A 290 -18.18 -9.93 -13.42
C PHE A 290 -19.32 -9.09 -14.02
N GLU A 291 -19.01 -8.01 -14.74
CA GLU A 291 -20.03 -7.15 -15.38
C GLU A 291 -20.86 -7.96 -16.40
N THR A 292 -20.23 -8.86 -17.15
CA THR A 292 -20.91 -9.74 -18.10
C THR A 292 -21.88 -10.67 -17.36
N GLU A 293 -21.44 -11.28 -16.26
CA GLU A 293 -22.31 -12.18 -15.50
C GLU A 293 -23.45 -11.45 -14.80
N LEU A 294 -23.21 -10.27 -14.26
CA LEU A 294 -24.27 -9.44 -13.69
C LEU A 294 -25.33 -9.06 -14.74
N THR A 295 -24.90 -8.78 -15.96
CA THR A 295 -25.80 -8.52 -17.11
C THR A 295 -26.62 -9.77 -17.47
N ASN A 296 -26.00 -10.96 -17.43
CA ASN A 296 -26.70 -12.23 -17.65
C ASN A 296 -27.76 -12.47 -16.57
N VAL A 297 -27.45 -12.24 -15.31
CA VAL A 297 -28.39 -12.34 -14.18
C VAL A 297 -29.62 -11.44 -14.42
N ILE A 298 -29.40 -10.18 -14.80
CA ILE A 298 -30.48 -9.24 -15.12
C ILE A 298 -31.33 -9.76 -16.29
N GLY A 299 -30.70 -10.29 -17.34
CA GLY A 299 -31.39 -10.86 -18.52
C GLY A 299 -32.23 -12.06 -18.13
N CYS A 300 -31.73 -12.98 -17.31
CA CYS A 300 -32.47 -14.15 -16.82
C CYS A 300 -33.71 -13.73 -16.02
N ILE A 301 -33.57 -12.74 -15.13
CA ILE A 301 -34.70 -12.20 -14.35
C ILE A 301 -35.78 -11.61 -15.28
N ALA A 302 -35.37 -10.77 -16.22
CA ALA A 302 -36.29 -10.14 -17.17
C ALA A 302 -37.07 -11.19 -17.99
N ASN A 303 -36.36 -12.22 -18.51
CA ASN A 303 -36.99 -13.28 -19.27
C ASN A 303 -38.05 -14.05 -18.45
N LYS A 304 -37.67 -14.49 -17.23
CA LYS A 304 -38.58 -15.19 -16.32
C LYS A 304 -39.83 -14.40 -15.95
N LEU A 305 -39.68 -13.09 -15.75
CA LEU A 305 -40.80 -12.19 -15.40
C LEU A 305 -41.76 -12.00 -16.58
N ILE A 306 -41.25 -12.04 -17.82
CA ILE A 306 -42.07 -11.94 -19.04
C ILE A 306 -42.79 -13.25 -19.30
N ASP A 307 -42.08 -14.40 -19.26
CA ASP A 307 -42.66 -15.74 -19.51
C ASP A 307 -43.78 -16.08 -18.52
N ASN A 308 -43.66 -15.63 -17.24
CA ASN A 308 -44.69 -15.85 -16.23
C ASN A 308 -45.96 -14.99 -16.42
N LYS A 309 -45.93 -14.01 -17.35
CA LYS A 309 -47.09 -13.13 -17.66
C LYS A 309 -47.79 -13.46 -18.98
N MET A 310 -47.21 -14.33 -19.78
CA MET A 310 -47.84 -14.88 -20.97
C MET A 310 -48.52 -16.23 -20.65
#